data_d13da1eb73e86e308b56a961daabab1d
#
_entry.id   d13da1eb73e86e308b56a961daabab1d
#
_cell.length_a   1.000
_cell.length_b   1.000
_cell.length_c   1.000
_cell.angle_alpha   90.00
_cell.angle_beta   90.00
_cell.angle_gamma   90.00
#
_symmetry.space_group_name_H-M   'P 1'
#
loop_
_entity.id
_entity.type
_entity.pdbx_description
1 polymer ?
#
loop_
_entity_poly.entity_id
_entity_poly.type
_entity_poly.pdbx_seq_one_letter_code
_entity_poly.pdbx_strand_id
1 'polypeptide(L)'
;MSKIMGPNPVKLTEELISDCKIPKGSVVCDLGSGQGLTSVFIAAEYGFKVYAADLWSDPCENREFFESQGLSEAEIIPVKADAADLPFEKSFFDAVICVDSYNYFGRDREYLDSRLLPFVKQGGYVYIAVPGMKKNCHDNLPQELLLSWSPEQLEYMQDISYWTDIVSASGQAEGIDGE
;
A
#
# COMPACT_ATOMS: atom_id res chain seq x y z
N MET A 1 9.40 -18.93 -9.15
CA MET A 1 8.21 -18.64 -8.31
C MET A 1 7.56 -17.38 -8.86
N SER A 2 6.22 -17.32 -8.91
CA SER A 2 5.54 -16.08 -9.29
C SER A 2 5.75 -15.04 -8.20
N LYS A 3 6.16 -13.81 -8.56
CA LYS A 3 6.29 -12.68 -7.63
C LYS A 3 4.95 -11.98 -7.38
N ILE A 4 3.88 -12.44 -8.04
CA ILE A 4 2.53 -11.87 -7.95
C ILE A 4 1.69 -12.78 -7.05
N MET A 5 1.15 -12.18 -6.01
CA MET A 5 0.13 -12.75 -5.14
C MET A 5 -1.12 -11.87 -5.30
N GLY A 6 -2.23 -12.43 -5.82
CA GLY A 6 -3.45 -11.68 -6.04
C GLY A 6 -3.58 -11.05 -7.44
N PRO A 7 -4.32 -9.93 -7.60
CA PRO A 7 -4.47 -9.22 -8.87
C PRO A 7 -3.14 -8.62 -9.32
N ASN A 8 -3.07 -8.14 -10.56
CA ASN A 8 -1.83 -7.52 -11.07
C ASN A 8 -1.52 -6.21 -10.30
N PRO A 9 -0.56 -6.22 -9.36
CA PRO A 9 -0.32 -5.08 -8.49
C PRO A 9 0.28 -3.88 -9.25
N VAL A 10 1.03 -4.12 -10.33
CA VAL A 10 1.59 -3.05 -11.16
C VAL A 10 0.49 -2.28 -11.85
N LYS A 11 -0.52 -2.98 -12.41
CA LYS A 11 -1.66 -2.33 -13.06
C LYS A 11 -2.49 -1.54 -12.06
N LEU A 12 -2.73 -2.10 -10.88
CA LEU A 12 -3.42 -1.39 -9.80
C LEU A 12 -2.66 -0.13 -9.37
N THR A 13 -1.34 -0.22 -9.24
CA THR A 13 -0.50 0.94 -8.91
C THR A 13 -0.56 1.99 -10.01
N GLU A 14 -0.45 1.60 -11.28
CA GLU A 14 -0.54 2.50 -12.41
C GLU A 14 -1.89 3.27 -12.42
N GLU A 15 -3.00 2.56 -12.25
CA GLU A 15 -4.33 3.18 -12.17
C GLU A 15 -4.43 4.12 -10.96
N LEU A 16 -4.00 3.67 -9.77
CA LEU A 16 -4.08 4.41 -8.51
C LEU A 16 -3.32 5.75 -8.53
N ILE A 17 -2.15 5.80 -9.17
CA ILE A 17 -1.29 6.97 -9.19
C ILE A 17 -1.17 7.63 -10.57
N SER A 18 -2.09 7.32 -11.50
CA SER A 18 -2.09 7.86 -12.86
C SER A 18 -2.09 9.39 -12.90
N ASP A 19 -2.83 10.02 -12.00
CA ASP A 19 -2.98 11.46 -11.88
C ASP A 19 -2.15 12.07 -10.74
N CYS A 20 -1.14 11.32 -10.24
CA CYS A 20 -0.36 11.80 -9.13
C CYS A 20 0.41 13.08 -9.48
N LYS A 21 0.41 14.02 -8.53
CA LYS A 21 1.11 15.31 -8.65
C LYS A 21 2.44 15.35 -7.91
N ILE A 22 2.94 14.18 -7.53
CA ILE A 22 4.18 14.04 -6.78
C ILE A 22 5.36 14.29 -7.72
N PRO A 23 6.28 15.21 -7.41
CA PRO A 23 7.44 15.50 -8.26
C PRO A 23 8.39 14.30 -8.36
N LYS A 24 9.03 14.16 -9.52
CA LYS A 24 10.13 13.20 -9.68
C LYS A 24 11.24 13.44 -8.65
N GLY A 25 11.79 12.39 -8.09
CA GLY A 25 12.81 12.45 -7.04
C GLY A 25 12.24 12.55 -5.62
N SER A 26 10.91 12.60 -5.47
CA SER A 26 10.26 12.54 -4.16
C SER A 26 10.55 11.22 -3.44
N VAL A 27 10.51 11.28 -2.11
CA VAL A 27 10.73 10.11 -1.23
C VAL A 27 9.38 9.46 -0.93
N VAL A 28 9.20 8.22 -1.35
CA VAL A 28 7.94 7.49 -1.28
C VAL A 28 8.11 6.18 -0.50
N CYS A 29 7.14 5.85 0.33
CA CYS A 29 7.04 4.53 0.95
C CYS A 29 6.05 3.67 0.14
N ASP A 30 6.48 2.50 -0.31
CA ASP A 30 5.60 1.41 -0.77
C ASP A 30 5.38 0.49 0.44
N LEU A 31 4.23 0.64 1.12
CA LEU A 31 3.92 -0.03 2.37
C LEU A 31 3.14 -1.32 2.14
N GLY A 32 3.73 -2.43 2.54
CA GLY A 32 3.29 -3.78 2.21
C GLY A 32 3.76 -4.19 0.81
N SER A 33 5.00 -3.81 0.48
CA SER A 33 5.60 -3.98 -0.85
C SER A 33 5.79 -5.44 -1.29
N GLY A 34 5.67 -6.39 -0.36
CA GLY A 34 5.92 -7.81 -0.63
C GLY A 34 7.31 -8.02 -1.24
N GLN A 35 7.36 -8.69 -2.37
CA GLN A 35 8.61 -8.95 -3.09
C GLN A 35 9.06 -7.75 -3.95
N GLY A 36 8.47 -6.56 -3.77
CA GLY A 36 8.92 -5.30 -4.34
C GLY A 36 8.62 -5.06 -5.82
N LEU A 37 7.65 -5.76 -6.40
CA LEU A 37 7.30 -5.56 -7.81
C LEU A 37 6.71 -4.16 -8.07
N THR A 38 5.81 -3.71 -7.20
CA THR A 38 5.26 -2.35 -7.19
C THR A 38 6.35 -1.31 -6.97
N SER A 39 7.24 -1.56 -6.02
CA SER A 39 8.35 -0.67 -5.70
C SER A 39 9.27 -0.44 -6.91
N VAL A 40 9.60 -1.51 -7.65
CA VAL A 40 10.39 -1.43 -8.90
C VAL A 40 9.66 -0.56 -9.93
N PHE A 41 8.37 -0.79 -10.13
CA PHE A 41 7.55 -0.02 -11.07
C PHE A 41 7.52 1.47 -10.69
N ILE A 42 7.26 1.79 -9.43
CA ILE A 42 7.20 3.17 -8.93
C ILE A 42 8.55 3.88 -9.09
N ALA A 43 9.67 3.21 -8.77
CA ALA A 43 11.00 3.78 -8.92
C ALA A 43 11.37 4.00 -10.38
N ALA A 44 11.12 3.02 -11.25
CA ALA A 44 11.53 3.06 -12.65
C ALA A 44 10.71 4.05 -13.47
N GLU A 45 9.36 4.01 -13.36
CA GLU A 45 8.47 4.79 -14.21
C GLU A 45 8.29 6.23 -13.70
N TYR A 46 8.14 6.41 -12.39
CA TYR A 46 7.91 7.74 -11.81
C TYR A 46 9.20 8.42 -11.36
N GLY A 47 10.30 7.68 -11.22
CA GLY A 47 11.59 8.20 -10.79
C GLY A 47 11.59 8.69 -9.35
N PHE A 48 10.79 8.06 -8.50
CA PHE A 48 10.78 8.32 -7.06
C PHE A 48 11.90 7.55 -6.35
N LYS A 49 12.36 8.07 -5.22
CA LYS A 49 13.15 7.31 -4.27
C LYS A 49 12.22 6.50 -3.39
N VAL A 50 12.24 5.16 -3.54
CA VAL A 50 11.27 4.26 -2.91
C VAL A 50 11.87 3.54 -1.72
N TYR A 51 11.17 3.57 -0.60
CA TYR A 51 11.37 2.67 0.54
C TYR A 51 10.33 1.56 0.46
N ALA A 52 10.79 0.36 0.08
CA ALA A 52 9.97 -0.83 -0.05
C ALA A 52 9.83 -1.49 1.33
N ALA A 53 8.80 -1.12 2.06
CA ALA A 53 8.58 -1.54 3.45
C ALA A 53 7.63 -2.73 3.52
N ASP A 54 8.07 -3.84 4.13
CA ASP A 54 7.27 -5.04 4.26
C ASP A 54 7.63 -5.85 5.51
N LEU A 55 6.62 -6.50 6.12
CA LEU A 55 6.80 -7.31 7.33
C LEU A 55 7.29 -8.73 7.01
N TRP A 56 6.89 -9.29 5.87
CA TRP A 56 7.07 -10.72 5.57
C TRP A 56 8.24 -11.00 4.64
N SER A 57 8.51 -10.10 3.69
CA SER A 57 9.58 -10.29 2.72
C SER A 57 10.98 -10.14 3.34
N ASP A 58 11.96 -10.79 2.74
CA ASP A 58 13.35 -10.66 3.11
C ASP A 58 13.98 -9.46 2.36
N PRO A 59 14.52 -8.45 3.08
CA PRO A 59 15.18 -7.31 2.45
C PRO A 59 16.38 -7.68 1.56
N CYS A 60 17.09 -8.76 1.88
CA CYS A 60 18.21 -9.22 1.06
C CYS A 60 17.73 -9.76 -0.29
N GLU A 61 16.68 -10.60 -0.29
CA GLU A 61 16.09 -11.11 -1.52
C GLU A 61 15.49 -9.99 -2.37
N ASN A 62 14.86 -9.00 -1.74
CA ASN A 62 14.32 -7.84 -2.43
C ASN A 62 15.45 -6.99 -3.03
N ARG A 63 16.57 -6.79 -2.33
CA ARG A 63 17.74 -6.07 -2.85
C ARG A 63 18.29 -6.75 -4.10
N GLU A 64 18.53 -8.07 -4.05
CA GLU A 64 18.99 -8.83 -5.21
C GLU A 64 18.04 -8.68 -6.41
N PHE A 65 16.74 -8.68 -6.14
CA PHE A 65 15.74 -8.46 -7.17
C PHE A 65 15.85 -7.04 -7.75
N PHE A 66 15.95 -6.00 -6.95
CA PHE A 66 16.05 -4.60 -7.40
C PHE A 66 17.30 -4.38 -8.25
N GLU A 67 18.44 -4.90 -7.81
CA GLU A 67 19.70 -4.86 -8.57
C GLU A 67 19.57 -5.59 -9.91
N SER A 68 18.87 -6.73 -9.96
CA SER A 68 18.61 -7.46 -11.19
C SER A 68 17.75 -6.68 -12.19
N GLN A 69 16.97 -5.69 -11.70
CA GLN A 69 16.19 -4.75 -12.52
C GLN A 69 16.97 -3.47 -12.86
N GLY A 70 18.25 -3.38 -12.49
CA GLY A 70 19.10 -2.23 -12.75
C GLY A 70 18.90 -1.06 -11.80
N LEU A 71 18.22 -1.25 -10.67
CA LEU A 71 17.96 -0.22 -9.66
C LEU A 71 18.95 -0.35 -8.49
N SER A 72 19.49 0.80 -8.07
CA SER A 72 20.46 0.92 -6.99
C SER A 72 19.80 1.35 -5.68
N GLU A 73 20.56 1.34 -4.58
CA GLU A 73 20.10 1.88 -3.29
C GLU A 73 19.80 3.39 -3.33
N ALA A 74 20.29 4.11 -4.32
CA ALA A 74 19.93 5.52 -4.50
C ALA A 74 18.46 5.69 -4.91
N GLU A 75 17.90 4.66 -5.56
CA GLU A 75 16.55 4.67 -6.14
C GLU A 75 15.55 3.88 -5.29
N ILE A 76 15.97 2.71 -4.75
CA ILE A 76 15.06 1.83 -4.04
C ILE A 76 15.76 1.12 -2.87
N ILE A 77 15.14 1.14 -1.70
CA ILE A 77 15.67 0.60 -0.46
C ILE A 77 14.65 -0.37 0.14
N PRO A 78 14.97 -1.67 0.26
CA PRO A 78 14.10 -2.61 0.96
C PRO A 78 14.24 -2.44 2.47
N VAL A 79 13.12 -2.42 3.18
CA VAL A 79 13.08 -2.22 4.62
C VAL A 79 12.17 -3.28 5.27
N LYS A 80 12.70 -3.97 6.28
CA LYS A 80 11.89 -4.83 7.14
C LYS A 80 11.10 -3.95 8.09
N ALA A 81 9.78 -3.88 7.95
CA ALA A 81 8.95 -2.99 8.76
C ALA A 81 7.58 -3.59 9.06
N ASP A 82 7.14 -3.39 10.29
CA ASP A 82 5.73 -3.59 10.68
C ASP A 82 4.97 -2.29 10.42
N ALA A 83 3.84 -2.35 9.72
CA ALA A 83 2.98 -1.21 9.48
C ALA A 83 2.46 -0.56 10.78
N ALA A 84 2.40 -1.34 11.88
CA ALA A 84 2.02 -0.82 13.20
C ALA A 84 3.15 -0.04 13.91
N ASP A 85 4.42 -0.22 13.48
CA ASP A 85 5.58 0.42 14.11
C ASP A 85 6.66 0.69 13.05
N LEU A 86 6.44 1.73 12.26
CA LEU A 86 7.30 2.09 11.13
C LEU A 86 8.63 2.68 11.62
N PRO A 87 9.79 2.18 11.15
CA PRO A 87 11.12 2.59 11.63
C PRO A 87 11.65 3.84 10.91
N PHE A 88 10.79 4.84 10.72
CA PHE A 88 11.16 6.07 9.99
C PHE A 88 11.04 7.30 10.89
N GLU A 89 11.67 8.37 10.46
CA GLU A 89 11.50 9.69 11.09
C GLU A 89 10.13 10.28 10.72
N LYS A 90 9.59 11.11 11.61
CA LYS A 90 8.33 11.83 11.32
C LYS A 90 8.52 12.78 10.13
N SER A 91 7.45 12.95 9.35
CA SER A 91 7.44 13.82 8.16
C SER A 91 8.55 13.47 7.15
N PHE A 92 8.81 12.18 6.95
CA PHE A 92 9.88 11.69 6.09
C PHE A 92 9.44 11.55 4.64
N PHE A 93 8.22 11.06 4.39
CA PHE A 93 7.72 10.72 3.07
C PHE A 93 6.93 11.85 2.42
N ASP A 94 7.15 12.07 1.12
CA ASP A 94 6.31 12.91 0.28
C ASP A 94 4.99 12.19 -0.06
N ALA A 95 5.02 10.85 -0.12
CA ALA A 95 3.83 10.02 -0.22
C ALA A 95 4.04 8.62 0.37
N VAL A 96 2.92 7.99 0.74
CA VAL A 96 2.83 6.56 1.04
C VAL A 96 1.85 5.92 0.06
N ILE A 97 2.25 4.80 -0.52
CA ILE A 97 1.46 4.00 -1.46
C ILE A 97 1.26 2.63 -0.85
N CYS A 98 0.01 2.20 -0.73
CA CYS A 98 -0.37 0.88 -0.21
C CYS A 98 -1.22 0.18 -1.26
N VAL A 99 -0.70 -0.86 -1.89
CA VAL A 99 -1.42 -1.66 -2.88
C VAL A 99 -1.61 -3.08 -2.38
N ASP A 100 -2.85 -3.51 -2.24
CA ASP A 100 -3.25 -4.85 -1.78
C ASP A 100 -2.67 -5.23 -0.40
N SER A 101 -2.54 -4.25 0.49
CA SER A 101 -1.93 -4.43 1.82
C SER A 101 -2.65 -3.71 2.95
N TYR A 102 -3.22 -2.52 2.72
CA TYR A 102 -3.85 -1.69 3.74
C TYR A 102 -5.01 -2.39 4.47
N ASN A 103 -5.71 -3.29 3.81
CA ASN A 103 -6.80 -4.09 4.36
C ASN A 103 -6.39 -4.96 5.57
N TYR A 104 -5.11 -5.28 5.74
CA TYR A 104 -4.61 -6.08 6.86
C TYR A 104 -4.41 -5.28 8.15
N PHE A 105 -4.09 -3.99 8.05
CA PHE A 105 -3.74 -3.16 9.21
C PHE A 105 -4.53 -1.85 9.32
N GLY A 106 -5.14 -1.36 8.25
CA GLY A 106 -5.85 -0.07 8.18
C GLY A 106 -7.32 -0.09 8.61
N ARG A 107 -7.83 -1.17 9.20
CA ARG A 107 -9.23 -1.27 9.65
C ARG A 107 -9.51 -0.54 10.96
N ASP A 108 -8.48 -0.24 11.73
CA ASP A 108 -8.59 0.62 12.90
C ASP A 108 -8.73 2.07 12.46
N ARG A 109 -9.81 2.74 12.89
CA ARG A 109 -10.10 4.14 12.54
C ARG A 109 -9.01 5.12 12.96
N GLU A 110 -8.25 4.78 14.00
CA GLU A 110 -7.15 5.60 14.48
C GLU A 110 -5.82 5.32 13.76
N TYR A 111 -5.74 4.24 12.97
CA TYR A 111 -4.49 3.82 12.34
C TYR A 111 -3.92 4.92 11.44
N LEU A 112 -4.73 5.49 10.56
CA LEU A 112 -4.29 6.51 9.62
C LEU A 112 -3.64 7.69 10.34
N ASP A 113 -4.33 8.28 11.31
CA ASP A 113 -3.86 9.46 12.05
C ASP A 113 -2.72 9.16 13.02
N SER A 114 -2.75 7.99 13.69
CA SER A 114 -1.82 7.69 14.78
C SER A 114 -0.57 6.94 14.32
N ARG A 115 -0.64 6.18 13.22
CA ARG A 115 0.41 5.25 12.79
C ARG A 115 1.00 5.56 11.43
N LEU A 116 0.25 6.16 10.50
CA LEU A 116 0.71 6.40 9.14
C LEU A 116 1.01 7.87 8.85
N LEU A 117 0.06 8.76 9.08
CA LEU A 117 0.21 10.20 8.79
C LEU A 117 1.38 10.88 9.51
N PRO A 118 1.81 10.45 10.73
CA PRO A 118 2.99 11.04 11.35
C PRO A 118 4.28 10.95 10.52
N PHE A 119 4.37 9.98 9.59
CA PHE A 119 5.52 9.80 8.71
C PHE A 119 5.38 10.52 7.38
N VAL A 120 4.19 11.01 7.03
CA VAL A 120 3.91 11.77 5.82
C VAL A 120 4.18 13.26 6.08
N LYS A 121 4.85 13.93 5.15
CA LYS A 121 5.06 15.37 5.21
C LYS A 121 3.72 16.11 5.11
N GLN A 122 3.65 17.30 5.69
CA GLN A 122 2.50 18.15 5.50
C GLN A 122 2.30 18.45 4.01
N GLY A 123 1.08 18.25 3.51
CA GLY A 123 0.74 18.34 2.08
C GLY A 123 1.21 17.17 1.24
N GLY A 124 1.72 16.12 1.87
CA GLY A 124 2.02 14.84 1.22
C GLY A 124 0.76 14.00 0.96
N TYR A 125 0.93 12.85 0.32
CA TYR A 125 -0.18 12.03 -0.18
C TYR A 125 -0.17 10.62 0.42
N VAL A 126 -1.36 10.04 0.54
CA VAL A 126 -1.54 8.61 0.83
C VAL A 126 -2.43 8.02 -0.24
N TYR A 127 -1.93 7.01 -0.94
CA TYR A 127 -2.63 6.28 -1.97
C TYR A 127 -2.90 4.86 -1.50
N ILE A 128 -4.16 4.44 -1.55
CA ILE A 128 -4.59 3.14 -1.03
C ILE A 128 -5.42 2.42 -2.09
N ALA A 129 -4.98 1.21 -2.46
CA ALA A 129 -5.80 0.26 -3.22
C ALA A 129 -5.91 -1.04 -2.42
N VAL A 130 -7.14 -1.47 -2.18
CA VAL A 130 -7.45 -2.68 -1.41
C VAL A 130 -8.39 -3.59 -2.19
N PRO A 131 -8.30 -4.92 -2.02
CA PRO A 131 -9.32 -5.81 -2.53
C PRO A 131 -10.64 -5.54 -1.83
N GLY A 132 -11.73 -5.52 -2.58
CA GLY A 132 -13.02 -5.18 -2.03
C GLY A 132 -14.19 -5.89 -2.69
N MET A 133 -15.32 -5.84 -2.01
CA MET A 133 -16.60 -6.28 -2.52
C MET A 133 -17.32 -5.10 -3.20
N LYS A 134 -18.01 -5.35 -4.32
CA LYS A 134 -18.90 -4.33 -4.92
C LYS A 134 -20.05 -3.92 -4.00
N LYS A 135 -20.45 -4.84 -3.14
CA LYS A 135 -21.48 -4.66 -2.12
C LYS A 135 -21.16 -5.60 -0.97
N ASN A 136 -21.28 -5.09 0.25
CA ASN A 136 -21.12 -5.90 1.45
C ASN A 136 -22.11 -7.07 1.45
N CYS A 137 -21.61 -8.28 1.59
CA CYS A 137 -22.40 -9.52 1.66
C CYS A 137 -21.98 -10.41 2.82
N HIS A 138 -21.31 -9.87 3.86
CA HIS A 138 -20.82 -10.65 5.00
C HIS A 138 -21.94 -11.37 5.76
N ASP A 139 -23.15 -10.78 5.82
CA ASP A 139 -24.31 -11.42 6.46
C ASP A 139 -24.84 -12.63 5.68
N ASN A 140 -24.50 -12.75 4.39
CA ASN A 140 -24.95 -13.84 3.53
C ASN A 140 -23.93 -14.07 2.41
N LEU A 141 -22.80 -14.66 2.78
CA LEU A 141 -21.71 -14.96 1.84
C LEU A 141 -22.15 -15.96 0.78
N PRO A 142 -22.00 -15.67 -0.53
CA PRO A 142 -22.23 -16.62 -1.60
C PRO A 142 -21.36 -17.86 -1.43
N GLN A 143 -21.94 -19.05 -1.65
CA GLN A 143 -21.20 -20.31 -1.50
C GLN A 143 -20.02 -20.41 -2.47
N GLU A 144 -20.12 -19.78 -3.63
CA GLU A 144 -19.06 -19.73 -4.64
C GLU A 144 -17.80 -19.03 -4.12
N LEU A 145 -17.93 -17.99 -3.28
CA LEU A 145 -16.80 -17.34 -2.63
C LEU A 145 -16.11 -18.28 -1.64
N LEU A 146 -16.88 -19.08 -0.90
CA LEU A 146 -16.36 -20.01 0.09
C LEU A 146 -15.63 -21.22 -0.52
N LEU A 147 -15.71 -21.40 -1.84
CA LEU A 147 -14.90 -22.41 -2.56
C LEU A 147 -13.42 -21.99 -2.67
N SER A 148 -13.13 -20.70 -2.61
CA SER A 148 -11.78 -20.15 -2.84
C SER A 148 -11.23 -19.35 -1.66
N TRP A 149 -12.11 -18.87 -0.78
CA TRP A 149 -11.77 -17.97 0.32
C TRP A 149 -12.38 -18.49 1.64
N SER A 150 -11.61 -18.46 2.71
CA SER A 150 -12.19 -18.69 4.04
C SER A 150 -12.98 -17.47 4.52
N PRO A 151 -13.95 -17.65 5.44
CA PRO A 151 -14.67 -16.51 6.04
C PRO A 151 -13.72 -15.47 6.65
N GLU A 152 -12.64 -15.92 7.31
CA GLU A 152 -11.65 -15.03 7.94
C GLU A 152 -10.90 -14.20 6.89
N GLN A 153 -10.60 -14.76 5.72
CA GLN A 153 -9.98 -14.02 4.63
C GLN A 153 -10.95 -12.98 4.04
N LEU A 154 -12.24 -13.32 3.94
CA LEU A 154 -13.27 -12.41 3.43
C LEU A 154 -13.53 -11.23 4.37
N GLU A 155 -13.27 -11.35 5.68
CA GLU A 155 -13.35 -10.23 6.61
C GLU A 155 -12.44 -9.05 6.26
N TYR A 156 -11.34 -9.30 5.53
CA TYR A 156 -10.45 -8.24 5.04
C TYR A 156 -10.94 -7.58 3.76
N MET A 157 -11.96 -8.14 3.10
CA MET A 157 -12.54 -7.63 1.85
C MET A 157 -13.83 -6.88 2.14
N GLN A 158 -13.72 -5.59 2.40
CA GLN A 158 -14.87 -4.72 2.67
C GLN A 158 -15.31 -3.99 1.39
N ASP A 159 -16.47 -3.34 1.40
CA ASP A 159 -16.92 -2.51 0.28
C ASP A 159 -16.32 -1.09 0.34
N ILE A 160 -16.53 -0.32 -0.73
CA ILE A 160 -16.00 1.04 -0.82
C ILE A 160 -16.56 1.95 0.28
N SER A 161 -17.82 1.75 0.69
CA SER A 161 -18.43 2.57 1.74
C SER A 161 -17.73 2.37 3.07
N TYR A 162 -17.37 1.14 3.42
CA TYR A 162 -16.62 0.83 4.62
C TYR A 162 -15.25 1.55 4.62
N TRP A 163 -14.50 1.45 3.52
CA TRP A 163 -13.18 2.07 3.43
C TRP A 163 -13.26 3.59 3.43
N THR A 164 -14.26 4.16 2.74
CA THR A 164 -14.52 5.61 2.78
C THR A 164 -14.81 6.07 4.20
N ASP A 165 -15.62 5.35 4.95
CA ASP A 165 -15.94 5.66 6.35
C ASP A 165 -14.70 5.58 7.26
N ILE A 166 -13.84 4.58 7.04
CA ILE A 166 -12.58 4.43 7.81
C ILE A 166 -11.65 5.63 7.54
N VAL A 167 -11.41 5.94 6.27
CA VAL A 167 -10.47 7.01 5.90
C VAL A 167 -11.03 8.38 6.25
N SER A 168 -12.34 8.60 6.07
CA SER A 168 -13.01 9.86 6.41
C SER A 168 -13.12 10.10 7.93
N ALA A 169 -12.85 9.10 8.76
CA ALA A 169 -12.74 9.28 10.20
C ALA A 169 -11.47 10.03 10.61
N SER A 170 -10.49 10.15 9.70
CA SER A 170 -9.27 10.94 9.94
C SER A 170 -9.61 12.40 10.21
N GLY A 171 -8.99 12.95 11.26
CA GLY A 171 -9.05 14.38 11.57
C GLY A 171 -7.92 15.18 10.92
N GLN A 172 -7.00 14.52 10.22
CA GLN A 172 -5.79 15.12 9.65
C GLN A 172 -5.71 15.01 8.11
N ALA A 173 -6.40 14.03 7.52
CA ALA A 173 -6.45 13.86 6.07
C ALA A 173 -7.49 14.80 5.44
N GLU A 174 -7.14 15.42 4.33
CA GLU A 174 -8.01 16.30 3.53
C GLU A 174 -8.08 15.81 2.09
N GLY A 175 -9.15 16.17 1.36
CA GLY A 175 -9.28 15.86 -0.06
C GLY A 175 -9.41 14.35 -0.34
N ILE A 176 -10.16 13.64 0.50
CA ILE A 176 -10.37 12.19 0.36
C ILE A 176 -11.23 11.94 -0.87
N ASP A 177 -10.69 11.19 -1.82
CA ASP A 177 -11.36 10.74 -3.03
C ASP A 177 -11.29 9.21 -3.11
N GLY A 178 -12.34 8.55 -3.61
CA GLY A 178 -12.41 7.10 -3.66
C GLY A 178 -13.34 6.59 -4.76
N GLU A 179 -12.88 5.59 -5.50
CA GLU A 179 -13.59 4.91 -6.58
C GLU A 179 -13.78 3.42 -6.27
#